data_ba63745de97051416330e5fbfcccdcf0
#
_entry.id   ba63745de97051416330e5fbfcccdcf0
#
_cell.length_a   1.000
_cell.length_b   1.000
_cell.length_c   1.000
_cell.angle_alpha   90.00
_cell.angle_beta   90.00
_cell.angle_gamma   90.00
#
_symmetry.space_group_name_H-M   'P 1'
#
loop_
_entity.id
_entity.type
_entity.pdbx_description
1 polymer ?
#
loop_
_entity_poly.entity_id
_entity_poly.type
_entity_poly.pdbx_seq_one_letter_code
_entity_poly.pdbx_strand_id
1 'polypeptide(L)'
;QVVHPGAGHRHGTLVAGLLAIYPEMAELSAEGLCNPLRPGIVHRLDKGTSGVLVVAKTPEGFLNLSTQLAERLMDRTYLGMVEGHVTEERGVVDAPLGRSTRTPTMMAVRADGRPARTGYEVITRIDKPHAMTLLRLQLDTGRTHQIRVHLATIGHPVVNDPRYGHRRERRLADDRFFLHSTTLAFAHPRTDEWLSTTVALPDDLRSLVPDGVKL
;
A
#
# COMPACT_ATOMS: atom_id res chain seq x y z
N GLN A 1 -11.14 4.03 -5.37
CA GLN A 1 -10.69 4.50 -6.68
C GLN A 1 -9.40 3.78 -7.10
N VAL A 2 -9.20 3.56 -8.41
CA VAL A 2 -7.98 2.95 -8.96
C VAL A 2 -6.98 4.06 -9.30
N VAL A 3 -5.68 3.83 -9.01
CA VAL A 3 -4.65 4.87 -9.21
C VAL A 3 -4.43 5.19 -10.68
N HIS A 4 -4.31 4.19 -11.55
CA HIS A 4 -4.04 4.37 -13.00
C HIS A 4 -4.82 3.34 -13.83
N PRO A 5 -5.02 3.58 -15.14
CA PRO A 5 -5.67 2.62 -16.02
C PRO A 5 -5.02 1.23 -16.00
N GLY A 6 -5.85 0.19 -16.09
CA GLY A 6 -5.43 -1.21 -16.10
C GLY A 6 -6.55 -2.14 -16.51
N ALA A 7 -6.33 -3.45 -16.44
CA ALA A 7 -7.35 -4.44 -16.79
C ALA A 7 -8.64 -4.21 -15.99
N GLY A 8 -9.74 -4.00 -16.70
CA GLY A 8 -11.08 -3.76 -16.12
C GLY A 8 -11.37 -2.32 -15.66
N HIS A 9 -10.41 -1.40 -15.73
CA HIS A 9 -10.59 -0.01 -15.28
C HIS A 9 -9.86 0.95 -16.24
N ARG A 10 -10.54 1.43 -17.26
CA ARG A 10 -9.97 2.37 -18.26
C ARG A 10 -10.21 3.84 -17.89
N HIS A 11 -11.25 4.14 -17.14
CA HIS A 11 -11.70 5.50 -16.81
C HIS A 11 -11.90 5.66 -15.30
N GLY A 12 -12.07 6.90 -14.81
CA GLY A 12 -12.33 7.20 -13.41
C GLY A 12 -11.15 6.91 -12.48
N THR A 13 -9.92 6.98 -13.00
CA THR A 13 -8.69 6.74 -12.22
C THR A 13 -8.20 8.02 -11.56
N LEU A 14 -7.35 7.89 -10.53
CA LEU A 14 -6.70 9.02 -9.89
C LEU A 14 -5.87 9.83 -10.91
N VAL A 15 -5.14 9.14 -11.78
CA VAL A 15 -4.33 9.79 -12.84
C VAL A 15 -5.18 10.67 -13.75
N ALA A 16 -6.38 10.21 -14.15
CA ALA A 16 -7.27 11.03 -14.97
C ALA A 16 -7.70 12.31 -14.26
N GLY A 17 -7.99 12.23 -12.96
CA GLY A 17 -8.29 13.41 -12.13
C GLY A 17 -7.09 14.34 -11.97
N LEU A 18 -5.91 13.78 -11.75
CA LEU A 18 -4.68 14.55 -11.63
C LEU A 18 -4.33 15.30 -12.92
N LEU A 19 -4.45 14.66 -14.08
CA LEU A 19 -4.22 15.30 -15.38
C LEU A 19 -5.23 16.42 -15.70
N ALA A 20 -6.44 16.32 -15.17
CA ALA A 20 -7.42 17.41 -15.30
C ALA A 20 -7.05 18.65 -14.48
N ILE A 21 -6.36 18.47 -13.33
CA ILE A 21 -5.93 19.55 -12.44
C ILE A 21 -4.51 20.03 -12.79
N TYR A 22 -3.65 19.11 -13.20
CA TYR A 22 -2.21 19.30 -13.48
C TYR A 22 -1.88 18.77 -14.88
N PRO A 23 -2.32 19.46 -15.96
CA PRO A 23 -2.11 18.99 -17.33
C PRO A 23 -0.63 18.84 -17.71
N GLU A 24 0.26 19.60 -17.07
CA GLU A 24 1.71 19.52 -17.24
C GLU A 24 2.28 18.12 -16.94
N MET A 25 1.61 17.30 -16.13
CA MET A 25 2.04 15.93 -15.88
C MET A 25 2.06 15.04 -17.14
N ALA A 26 1.34 15.43 -18.20
CA ALA A 26 1.36 14.69 -19.47
C ALA A 26 2.75 14.73 -20.14
N GLU A 27 3.52 15.79 -19.93
CA GLU A 27 4.88 15.98 -20.48
C GLU A 27 5.81 14.85 -20.03
N LEU A 28 5.66 14.33 -18.80
CA LEU A 28 6.44 13.20 -18.28
C LEU A 28 6.37 11.95 -19.16
N SER A 29 5.25 11.76 -19.84
CA SER A 29 5.06 10.63 -20.77
C SER A 29 5.58 10.99 -22.18
N ALA A 30 5.42 12.23 -22.60
CA ALA A 30 5.90 12.72 -23.88
C ALA A 30 7.43 12.66 -23.96
N GLU A 31 8.11 12.92 -22.83
CA GLU A 31 9.57 12.79 -22.71
C GLU A 31 10.05 11.35 -22.50
N GLY A 32 9.14 10.37 -22.49
CA GLY A 32 9.48 8.95 -22.32
C GLY A 32 9.95 8.55 -20.91
N LEU A 33 9.82 9.43 -19.92
CA LEU A 33 10.27 9.19 -18.55
C LEU A 33 9.39 8.14 -17.83
N CYS A 34 8.13 8.05 -18.18
CA CYS A 34 7.19 7.12 -17.54
C CYS A 34 6.23 6.49 -18.56
N ASN A 35 5.53 5.47 -18.09
CA ASN A 35 4.49 4.84 -18.91
C ASN A 35 3.34 5.84 -19.18
N PRO A 36 2.87 6.00 -20.45
CA PRO A 36 1.81 6.93 -20.83
C PRO A 36 0.49 6.76 -20.08
N LEU A 37 0.21 5.58 -19.54
CA LEU A 37 -1.00 5.32 -18.76
C LEU A 37 -0.91 5.75 -17.29
N ARG A 38 0.25 6.22 -16.84
CA ARG A 38 0.48 6.59 -15.44
C ARG A 38 1.52 7.72 -15.26
N PRO A 39 1.34 8.87 -15.94
CA PRO A 39 2.25 9.99 -15.81
C PRO A 39 2.32 10.44 -14.34
N GLY A 40 3.54 10.69 -13.84
CA GLY A 40 3.79 11.16 -12.49
C GLY A 40 3.59 10.14 -11.36
N ILE A 41 3.14 8.93 -11.66
CA ILE A 41 2.91 7.89 -10.66
C ILE A 41 4.19 7.11 -10.38
N VAL A 42 4.84 7.41 -9.27
CA VAL A 42 6.07 6.74 -8.82
C VAL A 42 5.77 5.48 -7.99
N HIS A 43 4.68 5.48 -7.21
CA HIS A 43 4.17 4.30 -6.50
C HIS A 43 2.64 4.26 -6.51
N ARG A 44 2.06 3.22 -5.94
CA ARG A 44 0.60 3.03 -5.97
C ARG A 44 0.07 2.40 -4.70
N LEU A 45 -1.19 2.67 -4.40
CA LEU A 45 -2.01 1.94 -3.44
C LEU A 45 -2.93 0.95 -4.17
N ASP A 46 -3.29 -0.15 -3.51
CA ASP A 46 -4.33 -1.07 -4.01
C ASP A 46 -5.71 -0.39 -3.93
N LYS A 47 -6.67 -0.81 -4.76
CA LYS A 47 -8.01 -0.20 -4.85
C LYS A 47 -8.72 -0.06 -3.49
N GLY A 48 -8.55 -1.04 -2.59
CA GLY A 48 -9.14 -1.04 -1.24
C GLY A 48 -8.28 -0.43 -0.15
N THR A 49 -7.06 0.03 -0.47
CA THR A 49 -6.15 0.72 0.46
C THR A 49 -6.41 2.21 0.42
N SER A 50 -6.56 2.84 1.58
CA SER A 50 -6.61 4.30 1.72
C SER A 50 -5.26 4.88 2.16
N GLY A 51 -5.16 6.20 2.22
CA GLY A 51 -4.02 6.88 2.81
C GLY A 51 -3.22 7.74 1.85
N VAL A 52 -2.00 8.11 2.26
CA VAL A 52 -1.13 9.05 1.57
C VAL A 52 -0.44 8.40 0.37
N LEU A 53 -0.35 9.18 -0.71
CA LEU A 53 0.34 8.85 -1.96
C LEU A 53 1.08 10.09 -2.45
N VAL A 54 2.32 9.95 -2.91
CA VAL A 54 3.06 11.02 -3.60
C VAL A 54 2.99 10.83 -5.11
N VAL A 55 2.85 11.94 -5.82
CA VAL A 55 2.90 12.00 -7.28
C VAL A 55 3.89 13.08 -7.71
N ALA A 56 4.60 12.86 -8.80
CA ALA A 56 5.49 13.84 -9.40
C ALA A 56 4.73 14.67 -10.45
N LYS A 57 4.93 15.99 -10.44
CA LYS A 57 4.38 16.89 -11.45
C LYS A 57 5.40 17.34 -12.49
N THR A 58 6.69 17.14 -12.21
CA THR A 58 7.81 17.56 -13.06
C THR A 58 8.75 16.41 -13.37
N PRO A 59 9.50 16.45 -14.49
CA PRO A 59 10.54 15.46 -14.83
C PRO A 59 11.56 15.26 -13.72
N GLU A 60 12.12 16.33 -13.18
CA GLU A 60 13.07 16.31 -12.07
C GLU A 60 12.49 15.58 -10.84
N GLY A 61 11.25 15.96 -10.45
CA GLY A 61 10.56 15.31 -9.33
C GLY A 61 10.30 13.83 -9.57
N PHE A 62 9.94 13.43 -10.79
CA PHE A 62 9.69 12.03 -11.14
C PHE A 62 10.96 11.18 -11.05
N LEU A 63 12.07 11.67 -11.59
CA LEU A 63 13.36 10.97 -11.58
C LEU A 63 13.87 10.83 -10.13
N ASN A 64 13.88 11.92 -9.38
CA ASN A 64 14.34 11.91 -8.00
C ASN A 64 13.50 10.97 -7.10
N LEU A 65 12.17 11.11 -7.09
CA LEU A 65 11.29 10.25 -6.29
C LEU A 65 11.37 8.78 -6.71
N SER A 66 11.56 8.50 -8.00
CA SER A 66 11.76 7.13 -8.50
C SER A 66 13.08 6.53 -8.00
N THR A 67 14.14 7.33 -7.95
CA THR A 67 15.45 6.94 -7.39
C THR A 67 15.31 6.66 -5.89
N GLN A 68 14.72 7.57 -5.12
CA GLN A 68 14.50 7.36 -3.69
C GLN A 68 13.73 6.06 -3.39
N LEU A 69 12.70 5.73 -4.21
CA LEU A 69 11.98 4.47 -4.08
C LEU A 69 12.84 3.25 -4.42
N ALA A 70 13.65 3.33 -5.47
CA ALA A 70 14.54 2.24 -5.90
C ALA A 70 15.62 1.95 -4.83
N GLU A 71 16.16 2.99 -4.22
CA GLU A 71 17.19 2.96 -3.19
C GLU A 71 16.61 2.75 -1.76
N ARG A 72 15.28 2.68 -1.62
CA ARG A 72 14.58 2.47 -0.34
C ARG A 72 14.79 3.61 0.67
N LEU A 73 14.93 4.83 0.17
CA LEU A 73 15.15 6.02 0.97
C LEU A 73 13.84 6.67 1.47
N MET A 74 12.68 6.18 1.03
CA MET A 74 11.39 6.66 1.48
C MET A 74 10.87 5.84 2.66
N ASP A 75 10.41 6.50 3.72
CA ASP A 75 9.69 5.85 4.80
C ASP A 75 8.21 5.71 4.45
N ARG A 76 7.72 4.48 4.47
CA ARG A 76 6.33 4.14 4.15
C ARG A 76 5.74 3.31 5.26
N THR A 77 4.94 3.96 6.11
CA THR A 77 4.27 3.33 7.24
C THR A 77 2.79 3.13 6.94
N TYR A 78 2.30 1.94 7.26
CA TYR A 78 0.90 1.56 7.11
C TYR A 78 0.32 1.11 8.44
N LEU A 79 -0.99 1.26 8.60
CA LEU A 79 -1.77 0.56 9.60
C LEU A 79 -2.55 -0.56 8.91
N GLY A 80 -2.46 -1.76 9.45
CA GLY A 80 -3.17 -2.93 8.96
C GLY A 80 -3.79 -3.71 10.11
N MET A 81 -5.06 -4.07 10.00
CA MET A 81 -5.66 -5.03 10.91
C MET A 81 -5.68 -6.40 10.25
N VAL A 82 -5.22 -7.41 10.98
CA VAL A 82 -5.14 -8.79 10.51
C VAL A 82 -6.00 -9.73 11.33
N GLU A 83 -6.40 -10.85 10.74
CA GLU A 83 -7.15 -11.89 11.41
C GLU A 83 -6.24 -12.71 12.36
N GLY A 84 -6.78 -13.04 13.54
CA GLY A 84 -6.08 -13.78 14.57
C GLY A 84 -5.12 -12.92 15.40
N HIS A 85 -4.54 -13.55 16.42
CA HIS A 85 -3.52 -12.92 17.27
C HIS A 85 -2.13 -13.22 16.70
N VAL A 86 -1.42 -12.19 16.27
CA VAL A 86 0.01 -12.28 15.94
C VAL A 86 0.76 -12.43 17.26
N THR A 87 1.52 -13.51 17.43
CA THR A 87 2.20 -13.86 18.70
C THR A 87 3.37 -12.93 18.96
N GLU A 88 4.22 -12.74 17.96
CA GLU A 88 5.44 -11.97 18.07
C GLU A 88 5.14 -10.46 18.03
N GLU A 89 5.70 -9.70 18.98
CA GLU A 89 5.49 -8.24 19.05
C GLU A 89 6.01 -7.49 17.84
N ARG A 90 7.07 -8.00 17.21
CA ARG A 90 7.70 -7.44 16.01
C ARG A 90 8.24 -8.55 15.13
N GLY A 91 8.23 -8.32 13.84
CA GLY A 91 8.82 -9.26 12.91
C GLY A 91 9.03 -8.68 11.52
N VAL A 92 9.66 -9.48 10.68
CA VAL A 92 9.92 -9.14 9.29
C VAL A 92 9.53 -10.34 8.42
N VAL A 93 8.70 -10.08 7.41
CA VAL A 93 8.44 -11.04 6.34
C VAL A 93 9.34 -10.67 5.17
N ASP A 94 10.40 -11.45 4.97
CA ASP A 94 11.34 -11.30 3.85
C ASP A 94 11.15 -12.47 2.90
N ALA A 95 10.28 -12.30 1.92
CA ALA A 95 9.87 -13.36 1.02
C ALA A 95 9.59 -12.82 -0.39
N PRO A 96 10.25 -13.36 -1.45
CA PRO A 96 10.08 -12.87 -2.82
C PRO A 96 8.66 -13.08 -3.33
N LEU A 97 8.15 -12.13 -4.12
CA LEU A 97 6.79 -12.15 -4.66
C LEU A 97 6.76 -12.26 -6.18
N GLY A 98 5.91 -13.15 -6.67
CA GLY A 98 5.62 -13.34 -8.09
C GLY A 98 4.13 -13.58 -8.33
N ARG A 99 3.74 -13.69 -9.61
CA ARG A 99 2.37 -14.09 -9.96
C ARG A 99 2.14 -15.54 -9.55
N SER A 100 0.99 -15.82 -8.95
CA SER A 100 0.60 -17.19 -8.59
C SER A 100 0.51 -18.08 -9.84
N THR A 101 1.12 -19.25 -9.79
CA THR A 101 1.01 -20.27 -10.86
C THR A 101 -0.37 -20.89 -10.93
N ARG A 102 -1.07 -20.95 -9.78
CA ARG A 102 -2.43 -21.52 -9.70
C ARG A 102 -3.51 -20.54 -10.10
N THR A 103 -3.31 -19.26 -9.75
CA THR A 103 -4.29 -18.18 -10.00
C THR A 103 -3.54 -16.96 -10.53
N PRO A 104 -3.32 -16.82 -11.84
CA PRO A 104 -2.48 -15.77 -12.44
C PRO A 104 -2.89 -14.33 -12.13
N THR A 105 -4.13 -14.11 -11.68
CA THR A 105 -4.62 -12.78 -11.23
C THR A 105 -4.20 -12.44 -9.81
N MET A 106 -3.59 -13.38 -9.08
CA MET A 106 -3.10 -13.21 -7.71
C MET A 106 -1.57 -13.16 -7.66
N MET A 107 -1.05 -12.57 -6.59
CA MET A 107 0.36 -12.66 -6.22
C MET A 107 0.55 -13.75 -5.18
N ALA A 108 1.76 -14.31 -5.11
CA ALA A 108 2.14 -15.32 -4.13
C ALA A 108 3.62 -15.19 -3.78
N VAL A 109 4.02 -15.74 -2.64
CA VAL A 109 5.45 -15.96 -2.33
C VAL A 109 5.98 -17.02 -3.27
N ARG A 110 7.11 -16.72 -3.93
CA ARG A 110 7.77 -17.60 -4.91
C ARG A 110 9.28 -17.41 -4.85
N ALA A 111 10.04 -18.48 -4.90
CA ALA A 111 11.51 -18.42 -4.90
C ALA A 111 12.09 -17.67 -6.11
N ASP A 112 11.42 -17.76 -7.28
CA ASP A 112 11.76 -17.04 -8.50
C ASP A 112 11.11 -15.64 -8.60
N GLY A 113 10.49 -15.18 -7.52
CA GLY A 113 9.84 -13.87 -7.42
C GLY A 113 10.82 -12.72 -7.25
N ARG A 114 10.30 -11.50 -7.28
CA ARG A 114 11.07 -10.29 -7.00
C ARG A 114 11.23 -10.09 -5.50
N PRO A 115 12.41 -9.73 -4.99
CA PRO A 115 12.63 -9.47 -3.56
C PRO A 115 11.58 -8.54 -2.99
N ALA A 116 11.04 -8.91 -1.83
CA ALA A 116 10.01 -8.16 -1.12
C ALA A 116 10.20 -8.32 0.39
N ARG A 117 10.15 -7.19 1.12
CA ARG A 117 10.38 -7.16 2.57
C ARG A 117 9.39 -6.22 3.25
N THR A 118 8.70 -6.74 4.28
CA THR A 118 7.70 -6.03 5.08
C THR A 118 7.99 -6.23 6.55
N GLY A 119 8.26 -5.16 7.28
CA GLY A 119 8.33 -5.15 8.74
C GLY A 119 6.96 -4.99 9.36
N TYR A 120 6.75 -5.55 10.55
CA TYR A 120 5.56 -5.31 11.35
C TYR A 120 5.87 -5.15 12.83
N GLU A 121 5.03 -4.37 13.52
CA GLU A 121 4.98 -4.20 14.96
C GLU A 121 3.53 -4.27 15.43
N VAL A 122 3.27 -5.04 16.49
CA VAL A 122 1.94 -5.15 17.09
C VAL A 122 1.63 -3.87 17.87
N ILE A 123 0.50 -3.25 17.55
CA ILE A 123 -0.03 -2.10 18.31
C ILE A 123 -0.97 -2.61 19.40
N THR A 124 -1.91 -3.49 19.04
CA THR A 124 -2.85 -4.09 19.99
C THR A 124 -3.46 -5.38 19.43
N ARG A 125 -3.84 -6.28 20.33
CA ARG A 125 -4.63 -7.47 20.04
C ARG A 125 -6.05 -7.27 20.51
N ILE A 126 -7.02 -7.74 19.75
CA ILE A 126 -8.46 -7.54 19.94
C ILE A 126 -9.11 -8.93 19.98
N ASP A 127 -9.80 -9.25 21.08
CA ASP A 127 -10.45 -10.55 21.27
C ASP A 127 -11.86 -10.62 20.70
N LYS A 128 -12.60 -9.52 20.78
CA LYS A 128 -14.03 -9.48 20.42
C LYS A 128 -14.29 -8.52 19.27
N PRO A 129 -15.27 -8.85 18.39
CA PRO A 129 -16.07 -10.09 18.36
C PRO A 129 -15.30 -11.30 17.81
N HIS A 130 -14.13 -11.13 17.23
CA HIS A 130 -13.19 -12.16 16.80
C HIS A 130 -11.75 -11.72 17.07
N ALA A 131 -10.86 -12.68 17.22
CA ALA A 131 -9.44 -12.41 17.37
C ALA A 131 -8.88 -11.64 16.17
N MET A 132 -8.30 -10.49 16.41
CA MET A 132 -7.64 -9.64 15.41
C MET A 132 -6.40 -8.98 16.03
N THR A 133 -5.50 -8.53 15.18
CA THR A 133 -4.33 -7.76 15.61
C THR A 133 -4.19 -6.51 14.76
N LEU A 134 -4.05 -5.35 15.38
CA LEU A 134 -3.70 -4.11 14.71
C LEU A 134 -2.17 -4.00 14.64
N LEU A 135 -1.65 -3.81 13.45
CA LEU A 135 -0.22 -3.74 13.15
C LEU A 135 0.18 -2.37 12.60
N ARG A 136 1.34 -1.89 13.01
CA ARG A 136 2.13 -0.91 12.26
C ARG A 136 3.03 -1.68 11.30
N LEU A 137 3.03 -1.28 10.04
CA LEU A 137 3.71 -1.99 8.96
C LEU A 137 4.69 -1.04 8.26
N GLN A 138 5.88 -1.52 7.97
CA GLN A 138 6.90 -0.77 7.22
C GLN A 138 7.25 -1.49 5.94
N LEU A 139 7.34 -0.74 4.84
CA LEU A 139 7.67 -1.26 3.52
C LEU A 139 9.06 -0.84 3.07
N ASP A 140 9.99 -1.78 2.98
CA ASP A 140 11.28 -1.57 2.31
C ASP A 140 11.13 -1.66 0.79
N THR A 141 10.19 -2.47 0.30
CA THR A 141 9.87 -2.65 -1.11
C THR A 141 8.36 -2.40 -1.35
N GLY A 142 7.95 -2.25 -2.61
CA GLY A 142 6.54 -1.98 -2.96
C GLY A 142 6.04 -2.87 -4.10
N ARG A 143 5.97 -4.19 -3.88
CA ARG A 143 5.42 -5.13 -4.88
C ARG A 143 3.89 -5.13 -4.84
N THR A 144 3.28 -5.52 -5.94
CA THR A 144 1.81 -5.63 -6.03
C THR A 144 1.28 -6.53 -4.90
N HIS A 145 0.31 -6.03 -4.14
CA HIS A 145 -0.34 -6.71 -3.00
C HIS A 145 0.64 -7.17 -1.89
N GLN A 146 1.84 -6.59 -1.78
CA GLN A 146 2.92 -7.10 -0.95
C GLN A 146 2.50 -7.36 0.50
N ILE A 147 2.00 -6.35 1.20
CA ILE A 147 1.57 -6.48 2.61
C ILE A 147 0.53 -7.60 2.74
N ARG A 148 -0.46 -7.61 1.87
CA ARG A 148 -1.58 -8.57 1.89
C ARG A 148 -1.12 -10.01 1.72
N VAL A 149 -0.21 -10.24 0.78
CA VAL A 149 0.36 -11.58 0.53
C VAL A 149 1.26 -12.00 1.68
N HIS A 150 2.16 -11.12 2.14
CA HIS A 150 3.07 -11.42 3.24
C HIS A 150 2.33 -11.80 4.51
N LEU A 151 1.34 -11.00 4.93
CA LEU A 151 0.55 -11.27 6.13
C LEU A 151 -0.29 -12.55 5.99
N ALA A 152 -0.89 -12.79 4.83
CA ALA A 152 -1.60 -14.04 4.56
C ALA A 152 -0.67 -15.27 4.60
N THR A 153 0.58 -15.15 4.13
CA THR A 153 1.57 -16.23 4.11
C THR A 153 1.98 -16.65 5.53
N ILE A 154 2.00 -15.73 6.48
CA ILE A 154 2.28 -16.03 7.90
C ILE A 154 1.01 -16.41 8.70
N GLY A 155 -0.12 -16.63 8.03
CA GLY A 155 -1.38 -17.07 8.65
C GLY A 155 -2.28 -15.95 9.17
N HIS A 156 -1.92 -14.69 8.97
CA HIS A 156 -2.64 -13.51 9.44
C HIS A 156 -3.08 -12.60 8.29
N PRO A 157 -4.06 -13.02 7.45
CA PRO A 157 -4.51 -12.19 6.36
C PRO A 157 -5.14 -10.88 6.85
N VAL A 158 -5.06 -9.84 6.01
CA VAL A 158 -5.69 -8.55 6.29
C VAL A 158 -7.21 -8.70 6.42
N VAL A 159 -7.78 -8.08 7.45
CA VAL A 159 -9.23 -8.12 7.72
C VAL A 159 -10.01 -7.60 6.52
N ASN A 160 -11.03 -8.35 6.12
CA ASN A 160 -11.92 -8.08 4.99
C ASN A 160 -11.23 -8.17 3.60
N ASP A 161 -10.04 -8.76 3.49
CA ASP A 161 -9.38 -8.93 2.20
C ASP A 161 -10.13 -9.95 1.32
N PRO A 162 -10.71 -9.53 0.18
CA PRO A 162 -11.52 -10.41 -0.65
C PRO A 162 -10.71 -11.45 -1.46
N ARG A 163 -9.38 -11.29 -1.51
CA ARG A 163 -8.48 -12.15 -2.31
C ARG A 163 -7.62 -13.08 -1.48
N TYR A 164 -7.09 -12.57 -0.37
CA TYR A 164 -6.11 -13.28 0.47
C TYR A 164 -6.66 -13.63 1.85
N GLY A 165 -7.81 -13.02 2.23
CA GLY A 165 -8.49 -13.26 3.50
C GLY A 165 -9.35 -14.52 3.52
N HIS A 166 -9.82 -14.86 4.71
CA HIS A 166 -10.83 -15.91 4.88
C HIS A 166 -12.22 -15.38 4.51
N ARG A 167 -13.09 -16.24 4.00
CA ARG A 167 -14.50 -15.91 3.75
C ARG A 167 -15.28 -15.88 5.08
N ARG A 168 -15.05 -14.85 5.89
CA ARG A 168 -15.80 -14.57 7.11
C ARG A 168 -16.78 -13.42 6.89
N GLU A 169 -17.54 -13.11 7.94
CA GLU A 169 -18.45 -11.96 7.95
C GLU A 169 -17.72 -10.67 7.54
N ARG A 170 -18.25 -9.99 6.54
CA ARG A 170 -17.66 -8.73 6.05
C ARG A 170 -18.06 -7.59 6.97
N ARG A 171 -17.10 -6.83 7.41
CA ARG A 171 -17.26 -5.69 8.32
C ARG A 171 -17.11 -4.35 7.63
N LEU A 172 -16.56 -4.37 6.45
CA LEU A 172 -16.33 -3.22 5.60
C LEU A 172 -17.08 -3.41 4.29
N ALA A 173 -17.27 -2.32 3.54
CA ALA A 173 -17.83 -2.37 2.21
C ALA A 173 -17.07 -3.34 1.28
N ASP A 174 -17.72 -3.78 0.21
CA ASP A 174 -17.08 -4.59 -0.83
C ASP A 174 -15.84 -3.87 -1.37
N ASP A 175 -14.80 -4.62 -1.69
CA ASP A 175 -13.49 -4.11 -2.13
C ASP A 175 -12.71 -3.30 -1.07
N ARG A 176 -13.24 -3.07 0.12
CA ARG A 176 -12.56 -2.40 1.23
C ARG A 176 -11.95 -3.42 2.18
N PHE A 177 -10.71 -3.24 2.58
CA PHE A 177 -10.02 -4.05 3.59
C PHE A 177 -9.21 -3.14 4.52
N PHE A 178 -8.88 -3.63 5.72
CA PHE A 178 -8.22 -2.80 6.72
C PHE A 178 -6.73 -2.63 6.41
N LEU A 179 -6.42 -1.77 5.46
CA LEU A 179 -5.06 -1.34 5.16
C LEU A 179 -5.06 0.15 4.79
N HIS A 180 -4.20 0.90 5.45
CA HIS A 180 -4.12 2.36 5.33
C HIS A 180 -2.66 2.82 5.31
N SER A 181 -2.27 3.56 4.28
CA SER A 181 -0.97 4.22 4.17
C SER A 181 -0.98 5.46 5.07
N THR A 182 -0.50 5.31 6.29
CA THR A 182 -0.62 6.35 7.33
C THR A 182 0.43 7.43 7.18
N THR A 183 1.69 7.06 6.97
CA THR A 183 2.80 8.01 6.87
C THR A 183 3.64 7.73 5.64
N LEU A 184 3.98 8.81 4.96
CA LEU A 184 4.94 8.81 3.86
C LEU A 184 5.96 9.92 4.11
N ALA A 185 7.24 9.56 4.13
CA ALA A 185 8.31 10.53 4.28
C ALA A 185 9.42 10.29 3.24
N PHE A 186 9.99 11.39 2.73
CA PHE A 186 10.98 11.40 1.68
C PHE A 186 11.72 12.74 1.62
N ALA A 187 12.88 12.79 0.98
CA ALA A 187 13.57 14.03 0.71
C ALA A 187 12.88 14.81 -0.43
N HIS A 188 12.65 16.11 -0.25
CA HIS A 188 12.06 16.94 -1.30
C HIS A 188 13.00 16.99 -2.51
N PRO A 189 12.51 16.70 -3.74
CA PRO A 189 13.35 16.51 -4.94
C PRO A 189 14.31 17.64 -5.31
N ARG A 190 14.03 18.87 -4.85
CA ARG A 190 14.83 20.06 -5.18
C ARG A 190 15.61 20.61 -4.00
N THR A 191 15.05 20.55 -2.78
CA THR A 191 15.65 21.21 -1.60
C THR A 191 16.35 20.22 -0.67
N ASP A 192 16.21 18.90 -0.90
CA ASP A 192 16.65 17.81 -0.03
C ASP A 192 16.08 17.88 1.40
N GLU A 193 15.14 18.79 1.67
CA GLU A 193 14.43 18.88 2.93
C GLU A 193 13.62 17.59 3.17
N TRP A 194 13.74 17.01 4.36
CA TRP A 194 12.97 15.82 4.73
C TRP A 194 11.51 16.18 4.99
N LEU A 195 10.64 15.71 4.14
CA LEU A 195 9.19 15.90 4.24
C LEU A 195 8.55 14.65 4.85
N SER A 196 7.65 14.84 5.81
CA SER A 196 6.85 13.77 6.38
C SER A 196 5.38 14.18 6.42
N THR A 197 4.52 13.35 5.85
CA THR A 197 3.06 13.55 5.86
C THR A 197 2.40 12.38 6.53
N THR A 198 1.55 12.66 7.52
CA THR A 198 0.74 11.65 8.22
C THR A 198 -0.73 11.97 8.05
N VAL A 199 -1.53 10.94 7.76
CA VAL A 199 -2.99 11.03 7.62
C VAL A 199 -3.68 10.09 8.58
N ALA A 200 -4.77 10.53 9.18
CA ALA A 200 -5.55 9.75 10.11
C ALA A 200 -6.29 8.59 9.41
N LEU A 201 -6.61 7.54 10.17
CA LEU A 201 -7.52 6.50 9.69
C LEU A 201 -8.86 7.12 9.30
N PRO A 202 -9.44 6.76 8.15
CA PRO A 202 -10.81 7.12 7.81
C PRO A 202 -11.81 6.43 8.76
N ASP A 203 -13.00 7.03 8.90
CA ASP A 203 -13.99 6.63 9.91
C ASP A 203 -14.39 5.15 9.81
N ASP A 204 -14.50 4.63 8.57
CA ASP A 204 -14.81 3.22 8.33
C ASP A 204 -13.79 2.26 8.95
N LEU A 205 -12.51 2.60 8.92
CA LEU A 205 -11.46 1.82 9.56
C LEU A 205 -11.32 2.15 11.05
N ARG A 206 -11.46 3.43 11.42
CA ARG A 206 -11.33 3.87 12.80
C ARG A 206 -12.37 3.20 13.71
N SER A 207 -13.57 2.97 13.22
CA SER A 207 -14.67 2.30 13.95
C SER A 207 -14.35 0.85 14.36
N LEU A 208 -13.37 0.21 13.71
CA LEU A 208 -12.91 -1.15 14.06
C LEU A 208 -11.77 -1.16 15.09
N VAL A 209 -11.19 -0.02 15.41
CA VAL A 209 -10.11 0.10 16.39
C VAL A 209 -10.72 0.46 17.75
N PRO A 210 -10.42 -0.28 18.83
CA PRO A 210 -10.90 0.03 20.17
C PRO A 210 -10.56 1.46 20.61
N ASP A 211 -11.40 2.02 21.48
CA ASP A 211 -11.15 3.32 22.08
C ASP A 211 -9.88 3.29 22.93
N GLY A 212 -9.18 4.43 22.98
CA GLY A 212 -7.95 4.57 23.77
C GLY A 212 -6.67 4.01 23.13
N VAL A 213 -6.76 3.29 21.99
CA VAL A 213 -5.59 2.82 21.25
C VAL A 213 -4.89 4.00 20.57
N LYS A 214 -3.60 4.19 20.91
CA LYS A 214 -2.72 5.17 20.25
C LYS A 214 -2.17 4.59 18.94
N LEU A 215 -2.35 5.31 17.86
CA LEU A 215 -1.94 4.90 16.51
C LEU A 215 -0.62 5.54 16.10
#